data_d87ad759dca0bf653b6cff29e83bc6e9
#
_entry.id   d87ad759dca0bf653b6cff29e83bc6e9
#
_cell.length_a   1.000
_cell.length_b   1.000
_cell.length_c   1.000
_cell.angle_alpha   90.00
_cell.angle_beta   90.00
_cell.angle_gamma   90.00
#
_symmetry.space_group_name_H-M   'P 1'
#
loop_
_entity.id
_entity.type
_entity.pdbx_description
1 polymer ?
#
loop_
_entity_poly.entity_id
_entity_poly.type
_entity_poly.pdbx_seq_one_letter_code
_entity_poly.pdbx_strand_id
1 'polypeptide(L)'
;MIRTNIFAVAWDKPFIDKFAEYAIPCLLSQNNLPELAKSRPLRFLLYTNRASHDYFLERTRSLEALGDRCVYLFEDTIIDSRTIADHASEFIGSTYKHEIERNSQFHAIDQTVESGGSEILFMIPNDLVITNGSFSFAQTKMDEGADAVLIPMLRLSFEGSTEILKLLAVGNLKTKDFCQNLAAILHPISQRSFADSNEFIRYPSTIIWPNGNSRWLARSFFPHTFALRPRMNCRRFDSTI
;
A
#
# COMPACT_ATOMS: atom_id res chain seq x y z
N MET A 1 6.83 -23.53 -7.00
CA MET A 1 7.12 -22.63 -5.84
C MET A 1 6.11 -21.48 -5.94
N ILE A 2 5.40 -21.16 -4.86
CA ILE A 2 4.39 -20.08 -4.85
C ILE A 2 5.13 -18.75 -4.95
N ARG A 3 4.76 -17.92 -5.95
CA ARG A 3 5.30 -16.58 -6.14
C ARG A 3 4.52 -15.56 -5.30
N THR A 4 5.19 -14.50 -4.89
CA THR A 4 4.57 -13.36 -4.24
C THR A 4 4.67 -12.14 -5.15
N ASN A 5 3.53 -11.55 -5.45
CA ASN A 5 3.42 -10.34 -6.26
C ASN A 5 3.28 -9.12 -5.35
N ILE A 6 3.95 -8.04 -5.71
CA ILE A 6 3.93 -6.76 -5.00
C ILE A 6 3.40 -5.71 -5.98
N PHE A 7 2.19 -5.24 -5.74
CA PHE A 7 1.57 -4.17 -6.51
C PHE A 7 1.91 -2.82 -5.90
N ALA A 8 2.30 -1.87 -6.75
CA ALA A 8 2.33 -0.46 -6.41
C ALA A 8 2.03 0.39 -7.64
N VAL A 9 1.42 1.56 -7.43
CA VAL A 9 1.11 2.53 -8.46
C VAL A 9 1.57 3.91 -8.03
N ALA A 10 2.36 4.59 -8.86
CA ALA A 10 2.76 5.97 -8.63
C ALA A 10 2.99 6.67 -9.97
N TRP A 11 2.50 7.88 -10.09
CA TRP A 11 2.74 8.77 -11.22
C TRP A 11 2.94 10.20 -10.73
N ASP A 12 3.47 11.04 -11.57
CA ASP A 12 3.94 12.38 -11.27
C ASP A 12 5.07 12.42 -10.22
N LYS A 13 6.02 13.28 -10.46
CA LYS A 13 7.26 13.35 -9.70
C LYS A 13 7.07 13.39 -8.18
N PRO A 14 6.15 14.19 -7.59
CA PRO A 14 6.01 14.27 -6.15
C PRO A 14 5.56 12.94 -5.49
N PHE A 15 4.72 12.14 -6.17
CA PHE A 15 4.26 10.86 -5.65
C PHE A 15 5.32 9.77 -5.81
N ILE A 16 6.04 9.78 -6.94
CA ILE A 16 7.17 8.88 -7.17
C ILE A 16 8.28 9.14 -6.16
N ASP A 17 8.60 10.41 -5.86
CA ASP A 17 9.59 10.76 -4.85
C ASP A 17 9.19 10.27 -3.47
N LYS A 18 7.93 10.47 -3.06
CA LYS A 18 7.43 9.94 -1.77
C LYS A 18 7.52 8.42 -1.70
N PHE A 19 7.11 7.74 -2.76
CA PHE A 19 7.23 6.28 -2.84
C PHE A 19 8.69 5.83 -2.69
N ALA A 20 9.61 6.48 -3.40
CA ALA A 20 11.03 6.14 -3.38
C ALA A 20 11.73 6.50 -2.07
N GLU A 21 11.34 7.60 -1.42
CA GLU A 21 11.99 8.10 -0.20
C GLU A 21 11.47 7.45 1.08
N TYR A 22 10.21 7.04 1.11
CA TYR A 22 9.59 6.52 2.33
C TYR A 22 9.11 5.07 2.18
N ALA A 23 8.37 4.73 1.12
CA ALA A 23 7.83 3.38 0.96
C ALA A 23 8.93 2.37 0.62
N ILE A 24 9.74 2.60 -0.42
CA ILE A 24 10.78 1.66 -0.84
C ILE A 24 11.76 1.31 0.30
N PRO A 25 12.32 2.24 1.08
CA PRO A 25 13.17 1.89 2.21
C PRO A 25 12.47 1.04 3.27
N CYS A 26 11.19 1.30 3.56
CA CYS A 26 10.41 0.45 4.45
C CYS A 26 10.21 -0.96 3.88
N LEU A 27 9.93 -1.07 2.57
CA LEU A 27 9.84 -2.35 1.87
C LEU A 27 11.15 -3.13 1.95
N LEU A 28 12.29 -2.45 1.81
CA LEU A 28 13.64 -3.01 1.86
C LEU A 28 14.16 -3.26 3.29
N SER A 29 13.40 -2.91 4.34
CA SER A 29 13.81 -3.21 5.71
C SER A 29 13.90 -4.72 5.94
N GLN A 30 14.84 -5.16 6.79
CA GLN A 30 15.33 -6.53 6.89
C GLN A 30 14.23 -7.61 6.99
N ASN A 31 13.19 -7.37 7.80
CA ASN A 31 12.13 -8.34 8.05
C ASN A 31 10.89 -8.15 7.16
N ASN A 32 11.00 -7.33 6.11
CA ASN A 32 9.97 -7.16 5.08
C ASN A 32 10.33 -7.93 3.81
N LEU A 33 10.45 -7.28 2.65
CA LEU A 33 10.69 -7.97 1.38
C LEU A 33 12.00 -8.76 1.34
N PRO A 34 13.13 -8.33 1.96
CA PRO A 34 14.34 -9.16 2.00
C PRO A 34 14.14 -10.50 2.71
N GLU A 35 13.35 -10.54 3.79
CA GLU A 35 13.04 -11.79 4.46
C GLU A 35 12.13 -12.69 3.60
N LEU A 36 11.14 -12.08 2.95
CA LEU A 36 10.21 -12.75 2.07
C LEU A 36 10.93 -13.37 0.86
N ALA A 37 11.88 -12.65 0.26
CA ALA A 37 12.66 -13.08 -0.89
C ALA A 37 13.51 -14.33 -0.63
N LYS A 38 13.88 -14.62 0.63
CA LYS A 38 14.61 -15.85 0.99
C LYS A 38 13.80 -17.11 0.76
N SER A 39 12.48 -17.03 0.88
CA SER A 39 11.57 -18.19 0.84
C SER A 39 10.75 -18.27 -0.44
N ARG A 40 10.63 -17.18 -1.19
CA ARG A 40 9.74 -17.07 -2.35
C ARG A 40 10.28 -16.14 -3.41
N PRO A 41 10.08 -16.43 -4.70
CA PRO A 41 10.37 -15.48 -5.77
C PRO A 41 9.38 -14.30 -5.68
N LEU A 42 9.92 -13.09 -5.76
CA LEU A 42 9.13 -11.85 -5.78
C LEU A 42 8.96 -11.36 -7.21
N ARG A 43 7.80 -10.78 -7.51
CA ARG A 43 7.52 -10.05 -8.74
C ARG A 43 6.87 -8.70 -8.40
N PHE A 44 7.47 -7.63 -8.86
CA PHE A 44 6.98 -6.28 -8.66
C PHE A 44 6.13 -5.86 -9.86
N LEU A 45 4.83 -5.69 -9.64
CA LEU A 45 3.86 -5.17 -10.59
C LEU A 45 3.71 -3.67 -10.34
N LEU A 46 4.48 -2.87 -11.06
CA LEU A 46 4.59 -1.43 -10.85
C LEU A 46 3.87 -0.69 -11.97
N TYR A 47 3.06 0.29 -11.62
CA TYR A 47 2.23 1.01 -12.56
C TYR A 47 2.55 2.51 -12.52
N THR A 48 2.71 3.09 -13.69
CA THR A 48 2.96 4.52 -13.85
C THR A 48 2.40 5.03 -15.19
N ASN A 49 2.37 6.34 -15.39
CA ASN A 49 2.01 6.93 -16.66
C ASN A 49 3.23 7.07 -17.59
N ARG A 50 2.97 7.29 -18.89
CA ARG A 50 4.00 7.42 -19.91
C ARG A 50 4.96 8.57 -19.60
N ALA A 51 4.45 9.71 -19.16
CA ALA A 51 5.26 10.89 -18.86
C ALA A 51 6.24 10.68 -17.70
N SER A 52 5.94 9.76 -16.78
CA SER A 52 6.76 9.48 -15.59
C SER A 52 7.59 8.20 -15.72
N HIS A 53 7.47 7.45 -16.82
CA HIS A 53 8.01 6.11 -16.98
C HIS A 53 9.50 6.00 -16.64
N ASP A 54 10.35 6.77 -17.32
CA ASP A 54 11.80 6.67 -17.15
C ASP A 54 12.24 7.11 -15.74
N TYR A 55 11.60 8.14 -15.21
CA TYR A 55 11.83 8.59 -13.85
C TYR A 55 11.43 7.52 -12.83
N PHE A 56 10.30 6.88 -13.02
CA PHE A 56 9.83 5.80 -12.14
C PHE A 56 10.74 4.57 -12.21
N LEU A 57 11.21 4.20 -13.41
CA LEU A 57 12.19 3.13 -13.59
C LEU A 57 13.48 3.40 -12.80
N GLU A 58 14.00 4.60 -12.87
CA GLU A 58 15.20 4.99 -12.12
C GLU A 58 14.97 4.88 -10.62
N ARG A 59 13.88 5.47 -10.12
CA ARG A 59 13.58 5.56 -8.68
C ARG A 59 13.22 4.22 -8.03
N THR A 60 12.80 3.24 -8.81
CA THR A 60 12.44 1.89 -8.33
C THR A 60 13.52 0.83 -8.58
N ARG A 61 14.67 1.21 -9.12
CA ARG A 61 15.75 0.27 -9.49
C ARG A 61 16.22 -0.64 -8.37
N SER A 62 16.24 -0.15 -7.12
CA SER A 62 16.67 -0.94 -5.96
C SER A 62 15.84 -2.20 -5.70
N LEU A 63 14.61 -2.25 -6.21
CA LEU A 63 13.74 -3.42 -6.07
C LEU A 63 14.22 -4.61 -6.93
N GLU A 64 14.99 -4.38 -8.00
CA GLU A 64 15.52 -5.44 -8.88
C GLU A 64 16.44 -6.41 -8.15
N ALA A 65 17.05 -5.98 -7.06
CA ALA A 65 17.90 -6.85 -6.24
C ALA A 65 17.12 -7.95 -5.50
N LEU A 66 15.79 -7.83 -5.41
CA LEU A 66 14.92 -8.75 -4.67
C LEU A 66 14.06 -9.63 -5.57
N GLY A 67 13.85 -9.27 -6.82
CA GLY A 67 12.97 -10.04 -7.71
C GLY A 67 12.69 -9.35 -9.04
N ASP A 68 11.83 -9.98 -9.83
CA ASP A 68 11.45 -9.50 -11.16
C ASP A 68 10.66 -8.19 -11.07
N ARG A 69 11.05 -7.19 -11.83
CA ARG A 69 10.36 -5.91 -11.93
C ARG A 69 9.64 -5.78 -13.28
N CYS A 70 8.32 -5.70 -13.22
CA CYS A 70 7.47 -5.46 -14.38
C CYS A 70 6.82 -4.07 -14.22
N VAL A 71 7.13 -3.15 -15.13
CA VAL A 71 6.54 -1.80 -15.14
C VAL A 71 5.49 -1.72 -16.24
N TYR A 72 4.30 -1.31 -15.86
CA TYR A 72 3.15 -1.16 -16.74
C TYR A 72 2.79 0.32 -16.92
N LEU A 73 2.46 0.69 -18.14
CA LEU A 73 1.90 1.99 -18.45
C LEU A 73 0.38 1.88 -18.42
N PHE A 74 -0.26 2.43 -17.41
CA PHE A 74 -1.71 2.26 -17.23
C PHE A 74 -2.54 2.86 -18.37
N GLU A 75 -2.05 3.91 -19.05
CA GLU A 75 -2.73 4.48 -20.21
C GLU A 75 -2.84 3.51 -21.39
N ASP A 76 -1.86 2.63 -21.53
CA ASP A 76 -1.80 1.67 -22.65
C ASP A 76 -2.42 0.32 -22.32
N THR A 77 -2.40 -0.08 -21.04
CA THR A 77 -2.69 -1.45 -20.63
C THR A 77 -3.98 -1.62 -19.83
N ILE A 78 -4.46 -0.56 -19.19
CA ILE A 78 -5.52 -0.67 -18.18
C ILE A 78 -6.75 0.12 -18.58
N ILE A 79 -6.56 1.12 -19.42
CA ILE A 79 -7.63 1.98 -19.85
C ILE A 79 -8.11 1.49 -21.19
N ASP A 80 -9.21 0.75 -21.21
CA ASP A 80 -10.07 0.78 -22.39
C ASP A 80 -10.47 2.23 -22.57
N SER A 81 -9.85 2.87 -23.57
CA SER A 81 -10.00 4.30 -23.87
C SER A 81 -11.47 4.73 -24.02
N ARG A 82 -12.38 3.79 -24.24
CA ARG A 82 -13.83 4.03 -24.28
C ARG A 82 -14.41 4.29 -22.91
N THR A 83 -14.02 3.53 -21.88
CA THR A 83 -14.55 3.68 -20.53
C THR A 83 -14.18 5.05 -19.92
N ILE A 84 -13.01 5.58 -20.24
CA ILE A 84 -12.59 6.90 -19.76
C ILE A 84 -13.19 8.04 -20.57
N ALA A 85 -13.25 7.93 -21.91
CA ALA A 85 -13.86 8.96 -22.73
C ALA A 85 -15.37 9.13 -22.43
N ASP A 86 -16.06 8.02 -22.18
CA ASP A 86 -17.48 8.02 -21.86
C ASP A 86 -17.77 8.57 -20.45
N HIS A 87 -16.82 8.44 -19.51
CA HIS A 87 -16.97 8.91 -18.13
C HIS A 87 -16.21 10.21 -17.80
N ALA A 88 -15.28 10.64 -18.66
CA ALA A 88 -14.47 11.85 -18.39
C ALA A 88 -15.29 13.15 -18.28
N SER A 89 -16.50 13.18 -18.87
CA SER A 89 -17.43 14.30 -18.76
C SER A 89 -18.19 14.31 -17.42
N GLU A 90 -18.27 13.16 -16.72
CA GLU A 90 -19.00 13.01 -15.45
C GLU A 90 -18.08 13.06 -14.24
N PHE A 91 -16.78 12.83 -14.39
CA PHE A 91 -15.83 12.68 -13.31
C PHE A 91 -14.89 13.88 -13.18
N ILE A 92 -15.18 14.76 -12.26
CA ILE A 92 -14.33 15.89 -11.91
C ILE A 92 -13.17 15.42 -11.03
N GLY A 93 -11.95 15.49 -11.56
CA GLY A 93 -10.65 15.51 -10.86
C GLY A 93 -10.31 14.34 -9.91
N SER A 94 -10.93 14.26 -8.75
CA SER A 94 -10.59 13.28 -7.72
C SER A 94 -11.05 11.86 -8.06
N THR A 95 -12.16 11.73 -8.75
CA THR A 95 -12.76 10.43 -9.12
C THR A 95 -11.94 9.72 -10.18
N TYR A 96 -11.39 10.48 -11.15
CA TYR A 96 -10.52 9.94 -12.21
C TYR A 96 -9.26 9.26 -11.64
N LYS A 97 -8.63 9.87 -10.64
CA LYS A 97 -7.47 9.30 -9.95
C LYS A 97 -7.80 7.93 -9.33
N HIS A 98 -8.93 7.81 -8.67
CA HIS A 98 -9.34 6.56 -8.04
C HIS A 98 -9.69 5.48 -9.06
N GLU A 99 -10.27 5.82 -10.20
CA GLU A 99 -10.55 4.86 -11.27
C GLU A 99 -9.26 4.30 -11.86
N ILE A 100 -8.25 5.14 -12.09
CA ILE A 100 -6.94 4.69 -12.58
C ILE A 100 -6.30 3.71 -11.58
N GLU A 101 -6.30 4.08 -10.31
CA GLU A 101 -5.76 3.22 -9.25
C GLU A 101 -6.50 1.88 -9.18
N ARG A 102 -7.83 1.91 -9.20
CA ARG A 102 -8.68 0.71 -9.21
C ARG A 102 -8.40 -0.19 -10.41
N ASN A 103 -8.32 0.36 -11.61
CA ASN A 103 -8.05 -0.39 -12.82
C ASN A 103 -6.64 -1.02 -12.80
N SER A 104 -5.65 -0.31 -12.24
CA SER A 104 -4.31 -0.86 -12.02
C SER A 104 -4.33 -2.04 -11.06
N GLN A 105 -5.13 -1.96 -9.99
CA GLN A 105 -5.32 -3.04 -9.03
C GLN A 105 -5.98 -4.27 -9.69
N PHE A 106 -7.02 -4.07 -10.50
CA PHE A 106 -7.67 -5.16 -11.23
C PHE A 106 -6.71 -5.85 -12.20
N HIS A 107 -5.92 -5.09 -12.94
CA HIS A 107 -4.91 -5.68 -13.81
C HIS A 107 -3.86 -6.48 -13.01
N ALA A 108 -3.42 -5.99 -11.85
CA ALA A 108 -2.50 -6.73 -10.99
C ALA A 108 -3.12 -8.02 -10.43
N ILE A 109 -4.41 -8.00 -10.11
CA ILE A 109 -5.18 -9.19 -9.72
C ILE A 109 -5.23 -10.19 -10.88
N ASP A 110 -5.60 -9.75 -12.09
CA ASP A 110 -5.65 -10.61 -13.28
C ASP A 110 -4.27 -11.23 -13.57
N GLN A 111 -3.20 -10.44 -13.55
CA GLN A 111 -1.83 -10.91 -13.72
C GLN A 111 -1.41 -11.95 -12.67
N THR A 112 -1.94 -11.84 -11.45
CA THR A 112 -1.67 -12.81 -10.37
C THR A 112 -2.48 -14.09 -10.56
N VAL A 113 -3.73 -13.99 -10.97
CA VAL A 113 -4.61 -15.15 -11.24
C VAL A 113 -4.11 -15.95 -12.44
N GLU A 114 -3.70 -15.29 -13.52
CA GLU A 114 -3.21 -15.93 -14.75
C GLU A 114 -1.93 -16.73 -14.52
N SER A 115 -1.16 -16.38 -13.49
CA SER A 115 0.08 -17.08 -13.11
C SER A 115 -0.15 -18.44 -12.41
N GLY A 116 -1.40 -18.85 -12.16
CA GLY A 116 -1.73 -20.19 -11.63
C GLY A 116 -2.50 -20.24 -10.31
N GLY A 117 -3.05 -19.13 -9.83
CA GLY A 117 -4.09 -19.07 -8.78
C GLY A 117 -3.68 -19.36 -7.34
N SER A 118 -2.42 -19.72 -7.06
CA SER A 118 -1.91 -19.91 -5.71
C SER A 118 -1.02 -18.75 -5.22
N GLU A 119 -0.78 -17.78 -6.07
CA GLU A 119 0.08 -16.64 -5.77
C GLU A 119 -0.59 -15.66 -4.79
N ILE A 120 0.23 -14.97 -4.03
CA ILE A 120 -0.20 -13.92 -3.11
C ILE A 120 0.10 -12.57 -3.75
N LEU A 121 -0.84 -11.64 -3.62
CA LEU A 121 -0.69 -10.26 -4.05
C LEU A 121 -0.70 -9.33 -2.84
N PHE A 122 0.40 -8.60 -2.64
CA PHE A 122 0.46 -7.48 -1.71
C PHE A 122 0.11 -6.19 -2.44
N MET A 123 -0.76 -5.38 -1.84
CA MET A 123 -1.23 -4.11 -2.39
C MET A 123 -0.63 -2.95 -1.59
N ILE A 124 0.25 -2.19 -2.22
CA ILE A 124 1.02 -1.12 -1.58
C ILE A 124 0.61 0.22 -2.19
N PRO A 125 -0.19 1.04 -1.51
CA PRO A 125 -0.37 2.44 -1.89
C PRO A 125 0.96 3.19 -1.92
N ASN A 126 1.08 4.16 -2.82
CA ASN A 126 2.32 4.90 -3.04
C ASN A 126 2.77 5.78 -1.85
N ASP A 127 1.87 6.05 -0.93
CA ASP A 127 2.09 6.87 0.27
C ASP A 127 2.01 6.04 1.57
N LEU A 128 2.05 4.71 1.45
CA LEU A 128 2.01 3.82 2.61
C LEU A 128 3.42 3.59 3.17
N VAL A 129 3.58 3.89 4.44
CA VAL A 129 4.75 3.54 5.24
C VAL A 129 4.44 2.30 6.08
N ILE A 130 5.29 1.29 5.97
CA ILE A 130 5.06 -0.03 6.54
C ILE A 130 6.14 -0.32 7.58
N THR A 131 5.74 -0.76 8.77
CA THR A 131 6.68 -1.12 9.83
C THR A 131 7.44 -2.40 9.48
N ASN A 132 8.66 -2.52 10.02
CA ASN A 132 9.50 -3.69 9.81
C ASN A 132 8.84 -4.96 10.36
N GLY A 133 8.77 -6.00 9.56
CA GLY A 133 8.13 -7.28 9.89
C GLY A 133 6.66 -7.41 9.46
N SER A 134 6.03 -6.37 8.93
CA SER A 134 4.63 -6.42 8.50
C SER A 134 4.39 -7.42 7.37
N PHE A 135 5.32 -7.50 6.42
CA PHE A 135 5.22 -8.47 5.31
C PHE A 135 5.36 -9.90 5.79
N SER A 136 6.34 -10.16 6.66
CA SER A 136 6.53 -11.51 7.23
C SER A 136 5.33 -11.94 8.06
N PHE A 137 4.75 -11.03 8.84
CA PHE A 137 3.51 -11.30 9.58
C PHE A 137 2.34 -11.63 8.65
N ALA A 138 2.09 -10.80 7.64
CA ALA A 138 1.00 -11.03 6.71
C ALA A 138 1.21 -12.32 5.92
N GLN A 139 2.45 -12.61 5.49
CA GLN A 139 2.78 -13.85 4.81
C GLN A 139 2.49 -15.07 5.69
N THR A 140 2.85 -15.03 6.97
CA THR A 140 2.53 -16.10 7.92
C THR A 140 1.02 -16.36 7.97
N LYS A 141 0.21 -15.29 8.03
CA LYS A 141 -1.26 -15.43 8.03
C LYS A 141 -1.81 -16.01 6.73
N MET A 142 -1.24 -15.62 5.60
CA MET A 142 -1.59 -16.21 4.31
C MET A 142 -1.21 -17.69 4.22
N ASP A 143 -0.08 -18.08 4.80
CA ASP A 143 0.37 -19.48 4.84
C ASP A 143 -0.45 -20.33 5.81
N GLU A 144 -0.98 -19.75 6.88
CA GLU A 144 -1.95 -20.36 7.80
C GLU A 144 -3.35 -20.54 7.15
N GLY A 145 -3.54 -20.10 5.90
CA GLY A 145 -4.76 -20.30 5.13
C GLY A 145 -5.69 -19.10 5.06
N ALA A 146 -5.26 -17.92 5.49
CA ALA A 146 -6.05 -16.70 5.26
C ALA A 146 -6.18 -16.40 3.76
N ASP A 147 -7.36 -15.99 3.33
CA ASP A 147 -7.60 -15.53 1.95
C ASP A 147 -7.19 -14.05 1.76
N ALA A 148 -7.22 -13.27 2.83
CA ALA A 148 -6.78 -11.86 2.83
C ALA A 148 -6.26 -11.42 4.19
N VAL A 149 -5.36 -10.44 4.18
CA VAL A 149 -4.92 -9.68 5.35
C VAL A 149 -5.31 -8.23 5.16
N LEU A 150 -6.13 -7.72 6.08
CA LEU A 150 -6.61 -6.35 6.08
C LEU A 150 -5.90 -5.56 7.17
N ILE A 151 -5.54 -4.32 6.87
CA ILE A 151 -4.87 -3.41 7.81
C ILE A 151 -5.66 -2.11 7.98
N PRO A 152 -5.71 -1.55 9.19
CA PRO A 152 -6.17 -0.18 9.38
C PRO A 152 -5.11 0.78 8.83
N MET A 153 -5.52 1.80 8.10
CA MET A 153 -4.64 2.89 7.68
C MET A 153 -4.88 4.14 8.52
N LEU A 154 -3.78 4.76 8.92
CA LEU A 154 -3.78 6.03 9.64
C LEU A 154 -3.05 7.07 8.81
N ARG A 155 -3.65 8.25 8.66
CA ARG A 155 -3.00 9.37 7.99
C ARG A 155 -2.03 10.06 8.94
N LEU A 156 -0.80 10.24 8.50
CA LEU A 156 0.22 10.99 9.20
C LEU A 156 0.29 12.42 8.66
N SER A 157 0.67 13.37 9.51
CA SER A 157 1.04 14.71 9.07
C SER A 157 2.41 14.64 8.42
N PHE A 158 2.52 15.03 7.15
CA PHE A 158 3.79 14.98 6.44
C PHE A 158 4.84 15.88 7.10
N GLU A 159 4.46 17.10 7.45
CA GLU A 159 5.39 18.10 8.06
C GLU A 159 5.91 17.64 9.42
N GLY A 160 5.06 17.03 10.26
CA GLY A 160 5.44 16.57 11.59
C GLY A 160 6.10 15.18 11.62
N SER A 161 6.01 14.40 10.53
CA SER A 161 6.44 13.00 10.53
C SER A 161 7.73 12.72 9.77
N THR A 162 8.26 13.67 9.01
CA THR A 162 9.38 13.45 8.08
C THR A 162 10.59 12.77 8.74
N GLU A 163 11.03 13.24 9.91
CA GLU A 163 12.19 12.64 10.60
C GLU A 163 11.88 11.24 11.14
N ILE A 164 10.69 11.04 11.69
CA ILE A 164 10.24 9.72 12.18
C ILE A 164 10.12 8.73 11.01
N LEU A 165 9.58 9.17 9.89
CA LEU A 165 9.46 8.35 8.68
C LEU A 165 10.83 7.95 8.11
N LYS A 166 11.80 8.85 8.11
CA LYS A 166 13.18 8.53 7.72
C LYS A 166 13.80 7.48 8.65
N LEU A 167 13.64 7.63 9.97
CA LEU A 167 14.13 6.64 10.93
C LEU A 167 13.45 5.26 10.76
N LEU A 168 12.16 5.26 10.48
CA LEU A 168 11.40 4.04 10.19
C LEU A 168 11.90 3.39 8.90
N ALA A 169 12.07 4.19 7.85
CA ALA A 169 12.49 3.75 6.53
C ALA A 169 13.87 3.06 6.53
N VAL A 170 14.81 3.56 7.33
CA VAL A 170 16.14 2.93 7.48
C VAL A 170 16.19 1.82 8.54
N GLY A 171 15.04 1.43 9.10
CA GLY A 171 14.95 0.36 10.09
C GLY A 171 15.50 0.72 11.49
N ASN A 172 15.84 1.97 11.73
CA ASN A 172 16.41 2.44 13.01
C ASN A 172 15.35 2.75 14.06
N LEU A 173 14.08 2.77 13.71
CA LEU A 173 12.97 2.99 14.64
C LEU A 173 12.26 1.67 14.93
N LYS A 174 12.27 1.23 16.18
CA LYS A 174 11.50 0.06 16.61
C LYS A 174 10.01 0.37 16.52
N THR A 175 9.21 -0.62 16.13
CA THR A 175 7.75 -0.50 16.03
C THR A 175 7.11 0.04 17.31
N LYS A 176 7.63 -0.37 18.50
CA LYS A 176 7.15 0.13 19.79
C LYS A 176 7.36 1.64 19.93
N ASP A 177 8.55 2.12 19.58
CA ASP A 177 8.91 3.55 19.70
C ASP A 177 8.13 4.38 18.68
N PHE A 178 7.91 3.83 17.49
CA PHE A 178 7.02 4.43 16.49
C PHE A 178 5.58 4.57 17.03
N CYS A 179 5.00 3.51 17.59
CA CYS A 179 3.66 3.55 18.17
C CYS A 179 3.53 4.55 19.32
N GLN A 180 4.58 4.71 20.14
CA GLN A 180 4.58 5.71 21.23
C GLN A 180 4.54 7.16 20.73
N ASN A 181 5.21 7.43 19.60
CA ASN A 181 5.27 8.76 19.01
C ASN A 181 4.13 9.02 18.00
N LEU A 182 3.39 7.99 17.65
CA LEU A 182 2.40 8.05 16.57
C LEU A 182 1.34 9.12 16.81
N ALA A 183 0.86 9.30 18.05
CA ALA A 183 -0.14 10.31 18.38
C ALA A 183 0.30 11.74 18.02
N ALA A 184 1.60 12.04 18.20
CA ALA A 184 2.15 13.36 17.91
C ALA A 184 2.29 13.68 16.42
N ILE A 185 2.35 12.65 15.58
CA ILE A 185 2.55 12.78 14.12
C ILE A 185 1.32 12.46 13.30
N LEU A 186 0.20 12.13 13.93
CA LEU A 186 -1.05 11.87 13.22
C LEU A 186 -1.57 13.16 12.56
N HIS A 187 -2.07 13.01 11.36
CA HIS A 187 -2.83 14.08 10.70
C HIS A 187 -4.07 14.44 11.55
N PRO A 188 -4.49 15.71 11.62
CA PRO A 188 -5.66 16.13 12.42
C PRO A 188 -6.93 15.30 12.17
N ILE A 189 -7.18 14.86 10.94
CA ILE A 189 -8.29 13.95 10.63
C ILE A 189 -8.17 12.62 11.38
N SER A 190 -6.96 12.05 11.48
CA SER A 190 -6.74 10.80 12.22
C SER A 190 -6.78 10.99 13.73
N GLN A 191 -6.37 12.16 14.23
CA GLN A 191 -6.53 12.52 15.66
C GLN A 191 -7.99 12.55 16.09
N ARG A 192 -8.89 12.96 15.19
CA ARG A 192 -10.35 12.95 15.43
C ARG A 192 -10.94 11.53 15.45
N SER A 193 -10.16 10.52 15.14
CA SER A 193 -10.57 9.10 15.22
C SER A 193 -10.35 8.50 16.63
N PHE A 194 -9.70 9.22 17.55
CA PHE A 194 -9.57 8.76 18.94
C PHE A 194 -10.91 8.86 19.63
N ALA A 195 -11.29 7.81 20.35
CA ALA A 195 -12.58 7.72 21.04
C ALA A 195 -12.78 8.78 22.14
N ASP A 196 -11.67 9.30 22.69
CA ASP A 196 -11.61 10.37 23.71
C ASP A 196 -11.31 11.76 23.11
N SER A 197 -11.31 11.89 21.78
CA SER A 197 -11.09 13.17 21.11
C SER A 197 -12.28 14.12 21.35
N ASN A 198 -11.98 15.35 21.73
CA ASN A 198 -13.01 16.41 21.84
C ASN A 198 -13.67 16.76 20.48
N GLU A 199 -13.00 16.41 19.37
CA GLU A 199 -13.47 16.63 18.02
C GLU A 199 -13.81 15.33 17.30
N PHE A 200 -14.29 14.32 18.03
CA PHE A 200 -14.58 13.00 17.45
C PHE A 200 -15.44 13.11 16.19
N ILE A 201 -14.95 12.50 15.11
CA ILE A 201 -15.63 12.54 13.81
C ILE A 201 -16.90 11.68 13.84
N ARG A 202 -18.00 12.21 13.28
CA ARG A 202 -19.32 11.54 13.31
C ARG A 202 -19.33 10.17 12.62
N TYR A 203 -18.53 10.02 11.56
CA TYR A 203 -18.42 8.76 10.78
C TYR A 203 -16.95 8.43 10.58
N PRO A 204 -16.24 7.92 11.60
CA PRO A 204 -14.84 7.59 11.48
C PRO A 204 -14.66 6.33 10.62
N SER A 205 -13.65 6.34 9.76
CA SER A 205 -13.21 5.11 9.08
C SER A 205 -12.53 4.12 10.03
N THR A 206 -11.94 4.66 11.09
CA THR A 206 -11.27 3.89 12.15
C THR A 206 -11.54 4.56 13.49
N ILE A 207 -11.87 3.80 14.52
CA ILE A 207 -11.92 4.27 15.90
C ILE A 207 -10.73 3.72 16.64
N ILE A 208 -10.05 4.58 17.41
CA ILE A 208 -8.85 4.23 18.17
C ILE A 208 -9.13 4.46 19.66
N TRP A 209 -8.87 3.44 20.46
CA TRP A 209 -8.89 3.51 21.92
C TRP A 209 -7.48 3.35 22.45
N PRO A 210 -6.91 4.39 23.12
CA PRO A 210 -5.66 4.24 23.84
C PRO A 210 -5.80 3.18 24.93
N ASN A 211 -4.83 2.26 25.01
CA ASN A 211 -4.77 1.23 26.04
C ASN A 211 -3.39 1.26 26.72
N GLY A 212 -3.20 2.22 27.60
CA GLY A 212 -1.93 2.47 28.26
C GLY A 212 -0.88 3.13 27.34
N ASN A 213 0.36 3.25 27.82
CA ASN A 213 1.38 4.11 27.22
C ASN A 213 1.94 3.67 25.85
N SER A 214 1.56 2.51 25.32
CA SER A 214 2.16 1.98 24.09
C SER A 214 1.25 1.02 23.34
N ARG A 215 -0.01 0.94 23.70
CA ARG A 215 -0.96 0.04 23.08
C ARG A 215 -2.22 0.77 22.67
N TRP A 216 -2.70 0.45 21.49
CA TRP A 216 -3.96 0.97 20.98
C TRP A 216 -4.83 -0.18 20.54
N LEU A 217 -6.12 -0.07 20.82
CA LEU A 217 -7.14 -0.89 20.19
C LEU A 217 -7.73 -0.06 19.05
N ALA A 218 -7.68 -0.57 17.84
CA ALA A 218 -8.26 0.09 16.70
C ALA A 218 -9.34 -0.81 16.06
N ARG A 219 -10.48 -0.22 15.72
CA ARG A 219 -11.51 -0.84 14.89
C ARG A 219 -11.63 -0.05 13.61
N SER A 220 -11.25 -0.66 12.49
CA SER A 220 -11.45 -0.08 11.17
C SER A 220 -12.75 -0.59 10.56
N PHE A 221 -13.54 0.33 10.00
CA PHE A 221 -14.77 0.01 9.26
C PHE A 221 -14.47 -0.15 7.77
N PHE A 222 -13.39 0.47 7.31
CA PHE A 222 -12.90 0.39 5.93
C PHE A 222 -11.40 0.07 5.95
N PRO A 223 -11.04 -1.19 6.31
CA PRO A 223 -9.65 -1.59 6.33
C PRO A 223 -9.11 -1.68 4.91
N HIS A 224 -7.85 -1.32 4.73
CA HIS A 224 -7.16 -1.51 3.46
C HIS A 224 -6.74 -2.98 3.29
N THR A 225 -6.92 -3.51 2.09
CA THR A 225 -6.38 -4.82 1.76
C THR A 225 -4.87 -4.72 1.59
N PHE A 226 -4.14 -5.39 2.47
CA PHE A 226 -2.68 -5.42 2.42
C PHE A 226 -2.16 -6.61 1.63
N ALA A 227 -2.72 -7.79 1.86
CA ALA A 227 -2.40 -9.00 1.11
C ALA A 227 -3.67 -9.77 0.78
N LEU A 228 -3.72 -10.39 -0.39
CA LEU A 228 -4.80 -11.27 -0.78
C LEU A 228 -4.29 -12.44 -1.61
N ARG A 229 -5.06 -13.53 -1.61
CA ARG A 229 -4.96 -14.63 -2.55
C ARG A 229 -6.07 -14.49 -3.57
N PRO A 230 -5.82 -13.86 -4.72
CA PRO A 230 -6.87 -13.58 -5.67
C PRO A 230 -7.38 -14.88 -6.29
N ARG A 231 -8.69 -14.94 -6.53
CA ARG A 231 -9.38 -16.01 -7.24
C ARG A 231 -10.08 -15.42 -8.47
N MET A 232 -10.34 -16.24 -9.47
CA MET A 232 -10.97 -15.79 -10.71
C MET A 232 -12.25 -14.94 -10.54
N ASN A 233 -12.92 -15.06 -9.40
CA ASN A 233 -14.15 -14.31 -9.11
C ASN A 233 -13.90 -12.97 -8.37
N CYS A 234 -12.65 -12.58 -8.10
CA CYS A 234 -12.30 -11.35 -7.35
C CYS A 234 -12.40 -10.06 -8.16
N ARG A 235 -12.90 -10.09 -9.40
CA ARG A 235 -13.01 -8.91 -10.29
C ARG A 235 -13.94 -7.79 -9.78
N ARG A 236 -14.56 -7.93 -8.60
CA ARG A 236 -15.41 -6.92 -7.98
C ARG A 236 -14.83 -6.38 -6.67
N PHE A 237 -13.55 -6.61 -6.43
CA PHE A 237 -12.89 -6.15 -5.22
C PHE A 237 -12.58 -4.66 -5.34
N ASP A 238 -13.09 -3.86 -4.43
CA ASP A 238 -12.75 -2.45 -4.30
C ASP A 238 -11.89 -2.26 -3.04
N SER A 239 -10.62 -1.96 -3.22
CA SER A 239 -9.69 -1.73 -2.11
C SER A 239 -9.66 -0.27 -1.64
N THR A 240 -10.41 0.60 -2.32
CA THR A 240 -10.39 2.06 -2.06
C THR A 240 -11.57 2.55 -1.21
N ILE A 241 -12.46 1.64 -0.78
CA ILE A 241 -13.59 1.98 0.08
C ILE A 241 -13.18 2.09 1.55
#